data_bba152b3bcfc0b4aad8e81c2574d3883
#
_entry.id   bba152b3bcfc0b4aad8e81c2574d3883
#
_cell.length_a   1.000
_cell.length_b   1.000
_cell.length_c   1.000
_cell.angle_alpha   90.00
_cell.angle_beta   90.00
_cell.angle_gamma   90.00
#
_symmetry.space_group_name_H-M   'P 1'
#
loop_
_entity.id
_entity.type
_entity.pdbx_description
1 polymer ?
#
loop_
_entity_poly.entity_id
_entity_poly.type
_entity_poly.pdbx_seq_one_letter_code
_entity_poly.pdbx_strand_id
1 'polypeptide(L)'
;MGTWIKKMPEDYWEHPSFCYDDVMLWQQGKVFVMDNHKSAAWCWLNNCKEDEQYNFMHIDMHYDMGDYYNDEDLRPVIENPGMPYEDFMNLVRSDGEYKTLRWDNYIRYVYELRPDWFKSNIFITQKDGDICDGWNRKEMEISEKEELYLLAWLNQYLIEDPKYMYDIVEGSGELKWNVNLDLDFFFYHYGDDFRGQVFSDAYIRAVAKLLQKGMDRIQTLTIAISPDCLSGNGMKEKWDNGFRVLEIMAEEIYALWEFPFPNGII
;
A
#
# COMPACT_ATOMS: atom_id res chain seq x y z
N MET A 1 10.49 -6.10 -18.07
CA MET A 1 9.25 -6.89 -18.33
C MET A 1 8.62 -7.24 -17.01
N GLY A 2 7.35 -6.92 -16.85
CA GLY A 2 6.61 -7.20 -15.63
C GLY A 2 6.32 -8.69 -15.43
N THR A 3 6.16 -9.11 -14.20
CA THR A 3 6.02 -10.51 -13.81
C THR A 3 4.86 -10.68 -12.83
N TRP A 4 4.05 -11.69 -13.02
CA TRP A 4 3.08 -12.13 -12.02
C TRP A 4 3.79 -12.92 -10.91
N ILE A 5 3.64 -12.49 -9.67
CA ILE A 5 3.98 -13.26 -8.47
C ILE A 5 2.79 -14.17 -8.15
N LYS A 6 1.60 -13.60 -8.14
CA LYS A 6 0.33 -14.32 -8.14
C LYS A 6 -0.50 -13.87 -9.33
N LYS A 7 -0.79 -14.79 -10.25
CA LYS A 7 -1.49 -14.46 -11.49
C LYS A 7 -2.97 -14.22 -11.20
N MET A 8 -3.48 -13.10 -11.68
CA MET A 8 -4.90 -12.80 -11.66
C MET A 8 -5.69 -13.84 -12.48
N PRO A 9 -6.74 -14.47 -11.92
CA PRO A 9 -7.60 -15.40 -12.66
C PRO A 9 -8.46 -14.65 -13.69
N GLU A 10 -8.96 -15.37 -14.70
CA GLU A 10 -9.80 -14.76 -15.74
C GLU A 10 -11.14 -14.25 -15.20
N ASP A 11 -11.65 -14.89 -14.17
CA ASP A 11 -12.88 -14.57 -13.44
C ASP A 11 -12.63 -13.80 -12.14
N TYR A 12 -11.56 -12.96 -12.12
CA TYR A 12 -11.07 -12.24 -10.94
C TYR A 12 -12.17 -11.49 -10.17
N TRP A 13 -13.22 -11.02 -10.86
CA TRP A 13 -14.35 -10.31 -10.24
C TRP A 13 -15.29 -11.22 -9.45
N GLU A 14 -15.18 -12.55 -9.58
CA GLU A 14 -15.93 -13.53 -8.79
C GLU A 14 -15.20 -13.87 -7.48
N HIS A 15 -13.95 -13.42 -7.35
CA HIS A 15 -13.13 -13.63 -6.17
C HIS A 15 -13.20 -12.41 -5.25
N PRO A 16 -13.50 -12.59 -3.97
CA PRO A 16 -13.45 -11.50 -3.00
C PRO A 16 -12.00 -11.05 -2.78
N SER A 17 -11.82 -9.75 -2.56
CA SER A 17 -10.55 -9.17 -2.11
C SER A 17 -10.73 -8.60 -0.69
N PHE A 18 -11.37 -9.37 0.17
CA PHE A 18 -11.77 -8.96 1.50
C PHE A 18 -10.77 -9.48 2.54
N CYS A 19 -10.71 -8.88 3.68
CA CYS A 19 -9.96 -9.19 4.89
C CYS A 19 -8.72 -10.12 4.74
N TYR A 20 -8.94 -11.40 4.41
CA TYR A 20 -7.91 -12.44 4.32
C TYR A 20 -7.62 -12.91 2.90
N ASP A 21 -8.34 -12.39 1.93
CA ASP A 21 -8.23 -12.83 0.54
C ASP A 21 -7.16 -12.05 -0.19
N ASP A 22 -6.61 -12.65 -1.23
CA ASP A 22 -5.71 -12.05 -2.19
C ASP A 22 -5.91 -12.72 -3.55
N VAL A 23 -6.10 -11.94 -4.59
CA VAL A 23 -6.44 -12.40 -5.93
C VAL A 23 -5.26 -12.30 -6.87
N MET A 24 -4.45 -11.23 -6.73
CA MET A 24 -3.32 -11.01 -7.62
C MET A 24 -2.18 -10.25 -6.96
N LEU A 25 -0.97 -10.48 -7.46
CA LEU A 25 0.21 -9.65 -7.22
C LEU A 25 1.08 -9.62 -8.47
N TRP A 26 1.32 -8.44 -9.00
CA TRP A 26 2.18 -8.18 -10.16
C TRP A 26 3.33 -7.25 -9.78
N GLN A 27 4.49 -7.41 -10.47
CA GLN A 27 5.69 -6.63 -10.23
C GLN A 27 6.36 -6.18 -11.53
N GLN A 28 6.78 -4.92 -11.57
CA GLN A 28 7.73 -4.40 -12.56
C GLN A 28 8.80 -3.57 -11.84
N GLY A 29 10.02 -4.11 -11.75
CA GLY A 29 11.09 -3.48 -10.98
C GLY A 29 10.69 -3.32 -9.51
N LYS A 30 10.61 -2.09 -9.03
CA LYS A 30 10.22 -1.76 -7.66
C LYS A 30 8.75 -1.32 -7.50
N VAL A 31 7.97 -1.41 -8.57
CA VAL A 31 6.52 -1.13 -8.57
C VAL A 31 5.76 -2.44 -8.49
N PHE A 32 4.84 -2.52 -7.56
CA PHE A 32 3.97 -3.66 -7.31
C PHE A 32 2.51 -3.23 -7.44
N VAL A 33 1.69 -4.05 -8.07
CA VAL A 33 0.24 -3.87 -8.15
C VAL A 33 -0.43 -5.10 -7.54
N MET A 34 -1.34 -4.90 -6.63
CA MET A 34 -2.07 -5.94 -5.90
C MET A 34 -3.55 -5.59 -5.79
N ASP A 35 -4.37 -6.59 -5.55
CA ASP A 35 -5.78 -6.36 -5.23
C ASP A 35 -5.96 -5.94 -3.77
N ASN A 36 -5.24 -6.55 -2.84
CA ASN A 36 -5.34 -6.32 -1.41
C ASN A 36 -3.99 -5.87 -0.85
N HIS A 37 -3.97 -4.73 -0.17
CA HIS A 37 -2.75 -4.09 0.32
C HIS A 37 -1.97 -4.90 1.38
N LYS A 38 -2.56 -5.93 2.01
CA LYS A 38 -1.78 -6.83 2.89
C LYS A 38 -0.57 -7.47 2.19
N SER A 39 -0.64 -7.63 0.85
CA SER A 39 0.46 -8.14 0.03
C SER A 39 1.68 -7.22 0.04
N ALA A 40 1.51 -5.93 0.39
CA ALA A 40 2.59 -4.96 0.51
C ALA A 40 3.61 -5.38 1.59
N ALA A 41 3.16 -6.02 2.68
CA ALA A 41 4.05 -6.55 3.71
C ALA A 41 5.11 -7.49 3.11
N TRP A 42 4.69 -8.44 2.29
CA TRP A 42 5.61 -9.34 1.60
C TRP A 42 6.52 -8.61 0.63
N CYS A 43 5.99 -7.64 -0.10
CA CYS A 43 6.79 -6.84 -1.04
C CYS A 43 7.91 -6.10 -0.33
N TRP A 44 7.65 -5.48 0.80
CA TRP A 44 8.68 -4.76 1.58
C TRP A 44 9.71 -5.73 2.16
N LEU A 45 9.27 -6.84 2.80
CA LEU A 45 10.17 -7.84 3.39
C LEU A 45 11.12 -8.47 2.37
N ASN A 46 10.73 -8.55 1.09
CA ASN A 46 11.54 -9.15 0.03
C ASN A 46 12.35 -8.14 -0.80
N ASN A 47 12.08 -6.81 -0.68
CA ASN A 47 12.75 -5.79 -1.49
C ASN A 47 13.54 -4.76 -0.67
N CYS A 48 13.36 -4.75 0.64
CA CYS A 48 14.15 -3.94 1.57
C CYS A 48 15.22 -4.83 2.21
N LYS A 49 16.41 -4.26 2.43
CA LYS A 49 17.46 -4.96 3.13
C LYS A 49 17.26 -4.86 4.63
N GLU A 50 17.59 -5.91 5.33
CA GLU A 50 17.37 -6.03 6.78
C GLU A 50 18.20 -5.01 7.60
N ASP A 51 19.39 -4.66 7.11
CA ASP A 51 20.35 -3.77 7.76
C ASP A 51 20.27 -2.30 7.27
N GLU A 52 19.31 -1.97 6.42
CA GLU A 52 19.09 -0.61 5.93
C GLU A 52 17.87 0.03 6.58
N GLN A 53 17.86 1.37 6.65
CA GLN A 53 16.71 2.15 7.09
C GLN A 53 16.02 2.82 5.90
N TYR A 54 14.73 3.06 6.03
CA TYR A 54 13.87 3.66 5.03
C TYR A 54 12.94 4.69 5.67
N ASN A 55 12.38 5.56 4.86
CA ASN A 55 11.19 6.30 5.22
C ASN A 55 9.95 5.55 4.72
N PHE A 56 8.81 5.81 5.34
CA PHE A 56 7.55 5.19 4.99
C PHE A 56 6.48 6.24 4.71
N MET A 57 5.73 6.08 3.63
CA MET A 57 4.59 6.92 3.27
C MET A 57 3.40 6.03 2.95
N HIS A 58 2.32 6.23 3.69
CA HIS A 58 1.06 5.54 3.50
C HIS A 58 0.01 6.54 2.99
N ILE A 59 -0.58 6.25 1.84
CA ILE A 59 -1.60 7.08 1.17
C ILE A 59 -2.81 6.17 0.99
N ASP A 60 -3.84 6.40 1.77
CA ASP A 60 -4.96 5.49 1.91
C ASP A 60 -6.16 6.22 2.53
N MET A 61 -7.36 5.72 2.35
CA MET A 61 -8.51 6.17 3.13
C MET A 61 -8.35 5.82 4.62
N HIS A 62 -7.75 4.67 4.92
CA HIS A 62 -7.65 4.04 6.23
C HIS A 62 -6.25 4.16 6.85
N TYR A 63 -6.09 3.72 8.10
CA TYR A 63 -4.78 3.69 8.76
C TYR A 63 -4.05 2.35 8.65
N ASP A 64 -4.76 1.23 8.57
CA ASP A 64 -4.24 -0.13 8.44
C ASP A 64 -3.24 -0.57 9.51
N MET A 65 -3.46 -0.13 10.73
CA MET A 65 -2.57 -0.31 11.87
C MET A 65 -3.17 -1.23 12.97
N GLY A 66 -4.07 -2.13 12.58
CA GLY A 66 -4.72 -3.06 13.49
C GLY A 66 -3.77 -4.03 14.19
N ASP A 67 -4.14 -4.56 15.35
CA ASP A 67 -3.34 -5.47 16.16
C ASP A 67 -4.04 -6.83 16.42
N TYR A 68 -4.31 -7.55 15.37
CA TYR A 68 -5.04 -8.82 15.42
C TYR A 68 -4.13 -10.06 15.49
N TYR A 69 -2.90 -9.94 16.01
CA TYR A 69 -1.90 -11.01 16.16
C TYR A 69 -1.10 -10.81 17.44
N ASN A 70 -0.25 -11.77 17.78
CA ASN A 70 0.63 -11.74 18.95
C ASN A 70 2.09 -12.06 18.55
N ASP A 71 3.04 -11.93 19.48
CA ASP A 71 4.46 -12.12 19.21
C ASP A 71 4.81 -13.50 18.62
N GLU A 72 4.03 -14.54 18.94
CA GLU A 72 4.27 -15.88 18.40
C GLU A 72 3.94 -15.95 16.91
N ASP A 73 3.05 -15.10 16.43
CA ASP A 73 2.63 -15.02 15.02
C ASP A 73 3.71 -14.40 14.13
N LEU A 74 4.69 -13.71 14.71
CA LEU A 74 5.84 -13.15 13.99
C LEU A 74 6.94 -14.19 13.73
N ARG A 75 7.02 -15.22 14.58
CA ARG A 75 8.11 -16.22 14.57
C ARG A 75 8.32 -16.90 13.21
N PRO A 76 7.29 -17.35 12.48
CA PRO A 76 7.51 -18.02 11.19
C PRO A 76 8.29 -17.19 10.17
N VAL A 77 8.07 -15.86 10.16
CA VAL A 77 8.78 -14.94 9.25
C VAL A 77 10.19 -14.65 9.76
N ILE A 78 10.39 -14.55 11.08
CA ILE A 78 11.71 -14.36 11.69
C ILE A 78 12.61 -15.58 11.37
N GLU A 79 12.07 -16.78 11.44
CA GLU A 79 12.80 -18.03 11.18
C GLU A 79 13.00 -18.29 9.68
N ASN A 80 12.15 -17.73 8.80
CA ASN A 80 12.24 -17.87 7.36
C ASN A 80 12.01 -16.52 6.64
N PRO A 81 12.97 -15.59 6.65
CA PRO A 81 12.81 -14.24 6.12
C PRO A 81 12.63 -14.18 4.59
N GLY A 82 12.94 -15.27 3.87
CA GLY A 82 12.71 -15.38 2.42
C GLY A 82 11.50 -16.24 2.06
N MET A 83 10.48 -16.27 2.93
CA MET A 83 9.30 -17.09 2.73
C MET A 83 8.61 -16.80 1.38
N PRO A 84 8.24 -17.84 0.60
CA PRO A 84 7.47 -17.67 -0.63
C PRO A 84 6.15 -16.93 -0.37
N TYR A 85 5.68 -16.20 -1.40
CA TYR A 85 4.47 -15.37 -1.29
C TYR A 85 3.26 -16.16 -0.78
N GLU A 86 2.95 -17.30 -1.37
CA GLU A 86 1.80 -18.12 -1.00
C GLU A 86 1.88 -18.62 0.45
N ASP A 87 3.07 -19.01 0.91
CA ASP A 87 3.26 -19.45 2.30
C ASP A 87 3.06 -18.29 3.27
N PHE A 88 3.57 -17.10 2.92
CA PHE A 88 3.42 -15.89 3.71
C PHE A 88 1.95 -15.46 3.82
N MET A 89 1.20 -15.45 2.70
CA MET A 89 -0.23 -15.10 2.69
C MET A 89 -1.11 -16.13 3.43
N ASN A 90 -0.62 -17.34 3.60
CA ASN A 90 -1.33 -18.42 4.28
C ASN A 90 -0.87 -18.66 5.71
N LEU A 91 -0.04 -17.79 6.29
CA LEU A 91 0.31 -17.86 7.71
C LEU A 91 -0.95 -17.80 8.55
N VAL A 92 -1.01 -18.73 9.51
CA VAL A 92 -2.13 -18.84 10.45
C VAL A 92 -1.64 -18.41 11.81
N ARG A 93 -2.46 -17.71 12.56
CA ARG A 93 -2.18 -17.30 13.92
C ARG A 93 -1.90 -18.52 14.81
N SER A 94 -1.13 -18.29 15.85
CA SER A 94 -0.77 -19.33 16.83
C SER A 94 -1.98 -19.99 17.51
N ASP A 95 -3.13 -19.30 17.57
CA ASP A 95 -4.40 -19.86 18.03
C ASP A 95 -5.05 -20.83 17.01
N GLY A 96 -4.60 -20.81 15.74
CA GLY A 96 -5.08 -21.70 14.68
C GLY A 96 -6.43 -21.33 14.08
N GLU A 97 -7.04 -20.21 14.47
CA GLU A 97 -8.39 -19.85 14.06
C GLU A 97 -8.42 -19.00 12.78
N TYR A 98 -7.44 -18.08 12.61
CA TYR A 98 -7.45 -17.08 11.53
C TYR A 98 -6.09 -16.96 10.87
N LYS A 99 -6.06 -16.41 9.64
CA LYS A 99 -4.80 -15.99 9.02
C LYS A 99 -4.20 -14.82 9.80
N THR A 100 -2.88 -14.78 9.86
CA THR A 100 -2.13 -13.74 10.60
C THR A 100 -2.28 -12.38 9.93
N LEU A 101 -2.14 -12.35 8.60
CA LEU A 101 -2.21 -11.10 7.84
C LEU A 101 -3.63 -10.81 7.35
N ARG A 102 -4.02 -9.57 7.58
CA ARG A 102 -5.28 -8.97 7.13
C ARG A 102 -5.00 -7.67 6.39
N TRP A 103 -6.01 -7.15 5.70
CA TRP A 103 -5.96 -5.87 5.01
C TRP A 103 -5.60 -4.69 5.93
N ASP A 104 -5.95 -4.74 7.21
CA ASP A 104 -5.90 -3.64 8.18
C ASP A 104 -4.81 -3.80 9.25
N ASN A 105 -3.87 -4.77 9.12
CA ASN A 105 -2.83 -4.99 10.14
C ASN A 105 -1.40 -5.14 9.59
N TYR A 106 -1.24 -5.16 8.27
CA TYR A 106 0.02 -5.50 7.60
C TYR A 106 1.14 -4.48 7.84
N ILE A 107 0.82 -3.20 8.00
CA ILE A 107 1.82 -2.15 8.28
C ILE A 107 2.43 -2.40 9.67
N ARG A 108 1.58 -2.54 10.68
CA ARG A 108 2.03 -2.83 12.04
C ARG A 108 2.80 -4.15 12.13
N TYR A 109 2.34 -5.19 11.42
CA TYR A 109 3.02 -6.47 11.36
C TYR A 109 4.47 -6.34 10.88
N VAL A 110 4.72 -5.58 9.82
CA VAL A 110 6.08 -5.33 9.32
C VAL A 110 6.87 -4.45 10.28
N TYR A 111 6.24 -3.44 10.88
CA TYR A 111 6.90 -2.60 11.88
C TYR A 111 7.41 -3.42 13.08
N GLU A 112 6.63 -4.34 13.61
CA GLU A 112 7.05 -5.19 14.73
C GLU A 112 8.12 -6.22 14.32
N LEU A 113 8.08 -6.73 13.09
CA LEU A 113 9.15 -7.57 12.54
C LEU A 113 10.47 -6.82 12.34
N ARG A 114 10.40 -5.53 12.01
CA ARG A 114 11.52 -4.67 11.61
C ARG A 114 11.38 -3.27 12.21
N PRO A 115 11.45 -3.12 13.52
CA PRO A 115 11.15 -1.85 14.21
C PRO A 115 12.12 -0.72 13.84
N ASP A 116 13.31 -1.04 13.35
CA ASP A 116 14.32 -0.07 12.94
C ASP A 116 14.23 0.36 11.47
N TRP A 117 13.33 -0.24 10.68
CA TRP A 117 13.26 0.05 9.25
C TRP A 117 12.70 1.43 8.95
N PHE A 118 11.60 1.80 9.58
CA PHE A 118 10.86 3.00 9.24
C PHE A 118 11.26 4.17 10.13
N LYS A 119 12.18 5.01 9.62
CA LYS A 119 12.73 6.15 10.34
C LYS A 119 11.76 7.33 10.42
N SER A 120 11.16 7.70 9.28
CA SER A 120 10.08 8.69 9.22
C SER A 120 8.85 8.05 8.63
N ASN A 121 7.71 8.27 9.26
CA ASN A 121 6.44 7.66 8.89
C ASN A 121 5.42 8.74 8.64
N ILE A 122 4.91 8.81 7.41
CA ILE A 122 3.93 9.81 6.99
C ILE A 122 2.69 9.10 6.52
N PHE A 123 1.58 9.39 7.19
CA PHE A 123 0.26 8.88 6.86
C PHE A 123 -0.58 10.01 6.27
N ILE A 124 -1.00 9.86 5.04
CA ILE A 124 -1.89 10.76 4.31
C ILE A 124 -3.20 10.00 4.14
N THR A 125 -4.12 10.19 5.08
CA THR A 125 -5.35 9.41 5.16
C THR A 125 -6.57 10.30 5.19
N GLN A 126 -7.72 9.72 4.86
CA GLN A 126 -9.02 10.36 5.08
C GLN A 126 -9.51 10.16 6.53
N LYS A 127 -8.68 9.57 7.39
CA LYS A 127 -8.95 9.31 8.82
C LYS A 127 -10.12 8.38 9.05
N ASP A 128 -10.39 7.48 8.11
CA ASP A 128 -11.33 6.40 8.32
C ASP A 128 -10.65 5.23 9.05
N GLY A 129 -11.36 4.67 10.03
CA GLY A 129 -10.81 3.70 10.96
C GLY A 129 -9.92 4.32 12.05
N ASP A 130 -9.62 3.54 13.07
CA ASP A 130 -8.76 3.91 14.17
C ASP A 130 -7.36 3.28 14.04
N ILE A 131 -6.35 4.03 14.42
CA ILE A 131 -5.09 3.44 14.85
C ILE A 131 -5.44 2.68 16.13
N CYS A 132 -5.36 1.39 16.08
CA CYS A 132 -5.83 0.43 17.06
C CYS A 132 -5.89 0.91 18.52
N ASP A 133 -6.98 0.63 19.20
CA ASP A 133 -7.15 0.91 20.63
C ASP A 133 -5.98 0.33 21.44
N GLY A 134 -5.28 1.20 22.17
CA GLY A 134 -4.17 0.83 23.05
C GLY A 134 -2.79 0.88 22.41
N TRP A 135 -2.67 1.10 21.10
CA TRP A 135 -1.35 1.28 20.48
C TRP A 135 -0.82 2.67 20.75
N ASN A 136 0.37 2.71 21.34
CA ASN A 136 1.01 3.97 21.65
C ASN A 136 1.69 4.50 20.37
N ARG A 137 1.16 5.56 19.76
CA ARG A 137 1.77 6.27 18.61
C ARG A 137 3.24 6.64 18.83
N LYS A 138 3.72 6.62 20.08
CA LYS A 138 5.13 6.85 20.38
C LYS A 138 6.02 5.68 19.99
N GLU A 139 5.47 4.48 19.78
CA GLU A 139 6.25 3.33 19.32
C GLU A 139 6.64 3.48 17.86
N MET A 140 5.76 4.09 17.06
CA MET A 140 6.04 4.53 15.71
C MET A 140 5.69 6.03 15.61
N GLU A 141 6.66 6.90 15.41
CA GLU A 141 6.39 8.33 15.22
C GLU A 141 5.69 8.55 13.88
N ILE A 142 4.38 8.81 13.93
CA ILE A 142 3.55 9.06 12.76
C ILE A 142 3.32 10.56 12.60
N SER A 143 3.67 11.10 11.44
CA SER A 143 3.26 12.43 10.98
C SER A 143 2.01 12.31 10.11
N GLU A 144 0.85 12.68 10.64
CA GLU A 144 -0.40 12.74 9.87
C GLU A 144 -0.43 13.97 8.97
N LYS A 145 -0.89 13.80 7.75
CA LYS A 145 -1.02 14.86 6.74
C LYS A 145 -2.45 14.91 6.20
N GLU A 146 -2.84 16.09 5.77
CA GLU A 146 -4.16 16.30 5.18
C GLU A 146 -4.18 15.83 3.72
N GLU A 147 -5.17 15.03 3.37
CA GLU A 147 -5.35 14.48 2.02
C GLU A 147 -5.41 15.55 0.92
N LEU A 148 -5.96 16.72 1.23
CA LEU A 148 -6.04 17.85 0.30
C LEU A 148 -4.67 18.36 -0.17
N TYR A 149 -3.63 18.12 0.60
CA TYR A 149 -2.26 18.59 0.33
C TYR A 149 -1.34 17.48 -0.21
N LEU A 150 -1.87 16.33 -0.59
CA LEU A 150 -1.07 15.20 -1.08
C LEU A 150 -0.04 15.60 -2.14
N LEU A 151 -0.44 16.42 -3.13
CA LEU A 151 0.49 16.87 -4.17
C LEU A 151 1.67 17.68 -3.60
N ALA A 152 1.41 18.51 -2.60
CA ALA A 152 2.46 19.28 -1.94
C ALA A 152 3.39 18.37 -1.14
N TRP A 153 2.85 17.39 -0.42
CA TRP A 153 3.65 16.42 0.35
C TRP A 153 4.49 15.52 -0.55
N LEU A 154 3.93 14.99 -1.65
CA LEU A 154 4.69 14.21 -2.63
C LEU A 154 5.85 15.02 -3.23
N ASN A 155 5.60 16.30 -3.60
CA ASN A 155 6.65 17.17 -4.09
C ASN A 155 7.74 17.39 -3.04
N GLN A 156 7.36 17.71 -1.80
CA GLN A 156 8.28 17.97 -0.71
C GLN A 156 9.16 16.75 -0.39
N TYR A 157 8.56 15.56 -0.25
CA TYR A 157 9.30 14.40 0.24
C TYR A 157 10.00 13.59 -0.86
N LEU A 158 9.49 13.59 -2.07
CA LEU A 158 10.04 12.78 -3.14
C LEU A 158 10.88 13.57 -4.15
N ILE A 159 10.72 14.89 -4.25
CA ILE A 159 11.33 15.68 -5.32
C ILE A 159 12.26 16.77 -4.80
N GLU A 160 11.87 17.51 -3.76
CA GLU A 160 12.68 18.59 -3.21
C GLU A 160 13.98 18.10 -2.53
N ASP A 161 14.94 18.99 -2.38
CA ASP A 161 16.18 18.71 -1.68
C ASP A 161 15.89 18.34 -0.20
N PRO A 162 16.42 17.21 0.29
CA PRO A 162 16.21 16.75 1.67
C PRO A 162 16.43 17.79 2.77
N LYS A 163 17.35 18.72 2.56
CA LYS A 163 17.64 19.81 3.51
C LYS A 163 16.47 20.77 3.77
N TYR A 164 15.45 20.75 2.91
CA TYR A 164 14.24 21.57 3.07
C TYR A 164 13.04 20.79 3.66
N MET A 165 13.27 19.56 4.08
CA MET A 165 12.24 18.72 4.70
C MET A 165 12.15 19.02 6.19
N TYR A 166 11.13 19.74 6.60
CA TYR A 166 11.00 20.23 7.98
C TYR A 166 10.33 19.25 8.95
N ASP A 167 9.55 18.30 8.46
CA ASP A 167 8.67 17.45 9.29
C ASP A 167 9.13 15.99 9.34
N ILE A 168 10.37 15.70 9.00
CA ILE A 168 10.92 14.35 9.06
C ILE A 168 11.97 14.22 10.16
N VAL A 169 12.17 13.00 10.62
CA VAL A 169 13.15 12.70 11.67
C VAL A 169 14.58 13.05 11.19
N GLU A 170 15.40 13.61 12.07
CA GLU A 170 16.77 13.97 11.75
C GLU A 170 17.55 12.76 11.17
N GLY A 171 18.26 13.00 10.08
CA GLY A 171 19.03 11.98 9.37
C GLY A 171 18.23 11.10 8.41
N SER A 172 16.90 11.30 8.28
CA SER A 172 16.08 10.52 7.35
C SER A 172 16.04 11.12 5.93
N GLY A 173 16.46 12.35 5.73
CA GLY A 173 16.35 13.07 4.46
C GLY A 173 16.96 12.36 3.24
N GLU A 174 18.05 11.63 3.43
CA GLU A 174 18.74 10.88 2.37
C GLU A 174 18.21 9.45 2.19
N LEU A 175 17.36 8.98 3.09
CA LEU A 175 16.79 7.63 3.01
C LEU A 175 15.78 7.53 1.89
N LYS A 176 15.69 6.33 1.30
CA LYS A 176 14.64 6.02 0.32
C LYS A 176 13.30 5.79 1.00
N TRP A 177 12.24 5.97 0.24
CA TRP A 177 10.86 5.83 0.68
C TRP A 177 10.27 4.50 0.25
N ASN A 178 9.63 3.79 1.17
CA ASN A 178 8.59 2.83 0.84
C ASN A 178 7.28 3.60 0.75
N VAL A 179 6.70 3.66 -0.44
CA VAL A 179 5.43 4.33 -0.68
C VAL A 179 4.36 3.28 -0.88
N ASN A 180 3.35 3.32 -0.03
CA ASN A 180 2.16 2.50 -0.11
C ASN A 180 0.97 3.36 -0.51
N LEU A 181 0.34 3.02 -1.61
CA LEU A 181 -0.82 3.72 -2.14
C LEU A 181 -1.97 2.74 -2.28
N ASP A 182 -3.08 3.02 -1.59
CA ASP A 182 -4.36 2.38 -1.87
C ASP A 182 -5.20 3.27 -2.78
N LEU A 183 -5.80 2.69 -3.81
CA LEU A 183 -6.60 3.45 -4.77
C LEU A 183 -7.94 3.91 -4.20
N ASP A 184 -8.40 3.32 -3.10
CA ASP A 184 -9.60 3.78 -2.41
C ASP A 184 -9.43 5.20 -1.84
N PHE A 185 -8.20 5.66 -1.61
CA PHE A 185 -7.88 7.05 -1.28
C PHE A 185 -8.55 8.06 -2.22
N PHE A 186 -8.74 7.72 -3.49
CA PHE A 186 -9.36 8.60 -4.47
C PHE A 186 -10.89 8.58 -4.43
N PHE A 187 -11.46 7.78 -3.54
CA PHE A 187 -12.90 7.62 -3.35
C PHE A 187 -13.32 8.16 -1.99
N TYR A 188 -14.62 8.37 -1.81
CA TYR A 188 -15.18 8.81 -0.55
C TYR A 188 -16.42 7.97 -0.20
N HIS A 189 -16.54 7.69 1.09
CA HIS A 189 -17.72 7.03 1.65
C HIS A 189 -18.60 8.09 2.32
N TYR A 190 -19.81 8.26 1.86
CA TYR A 190 -20.80 9.10 2.52
C TYR A 190 -21.95 8.24 3.01
N GLY A 191 -21.95 7.89 4.30
CA GLY A 191 -22.88 6.94 4.88
C GLY A 191 -22.76 5.55 4.24
N ASP A 192 -23.77 4.71 4.46
CA ASP A 192 -23.77 3.32 3.93
C ASP A 192 -24.05 3.25 2.41
N ASP A 193 -24.57 4.33 1.80
CA ASP A 193 -25.18 4.28 0.47
C ASP A 193 -24.36 4.93 -0.65
N PHE A 194 -23.33 5.73 -0.35
CA PHE A 194 -22.58 6.43 -1.39
C PHE A 194 -21.08 6.24 -1.25
N ARG A 195 -20.52 5.56 -2.24
CA ARG A 195 -19.09 5.50 -2.49
C ARG A 195 -18.84 6.05 -3.88
N GLY A 196 -18.03 7.06 -4.01
CA GLY A 196 -17.75 7.68 -5.32
C GLY A 196 -16.36 8.23 -5.41
N GLN A 197 -15.81 8.27 -6.63
CA GLN A 197 -14.55 8.95 -6.88
C GLN A 197 -14.73 10.45 -6.64
N VAL A 198 -13.93 11.02 -5.73
CA VAL A 198 -13.99 12.44 -5.36
C VAL A 198 -12.84 13.25 -5.95
N PHE A 199 -11.71 12.62 -6.22
CA PHE A 199 -10.60 13.27 -6.91
C PHE A 199 -10.73 13.10 -8.43
N SER A 200 -10.53 14.20 -9.15
CA SER A 200 -10.62 14.18 -10.62
C SER A 200 -9.49 13.35 -11.25
N ASP A 201 -9.73 12.87 -12.47
CA ASP A 201 -8.71 12.17 -13.27
C ASP A 201 -7.43 13.00 -13.43
N ALA A 202 -7.57 14.32 -13.56
CA ALA A 202 -6.43 15.24 -13.65
C ALA A 202 -5.61 15.26 -12.33
N TYR A 203 -6.27 15.16 -11.18
CA TYR A 203 -5.59 15.06 -9.89
C TYR A 203 -4.86 13.73 -9.74
N ILE A 204 -5.50 12.60 -10.06
CA ILE A 204 -4.90 11.27 -10.05
C ILE A 204 -3.65 11.23 -10.95
N ARG A 205 -3.76 11.79 -12.16
CA ARG A 205 -2.62 11.92 -13.08
C ARG A 205 -1.49 12.78 -12.49
N ALA A 206 -1.81 13.86 -11.77
CA ALA A 206 -0.80 14.68 -11.10
C ALA A 206 -0.08 13.93 -9.98
N VAL A 207 -0.80 13.13 -9.18
CA VAL A 207 -0.21 12.24 -8.18
C VAL A 207 0.75 11.25 -8.84
N ALA A 208 0.31 10.54 -9.88
CA ALA A 208 1.12 9.58 -10.62
C ALA A 208 2.39 10.22 -11.20
N LYS A 209 2.28 11.43 -11.73
CA LYS A 209 3.42 12.20 -12.28
C LYS A 209 4.45 12.55 -11.21
N LEU A 210 4.02 12.90 -10.00
CA LEU A 210 4.94 13.19 -8.88
C LEU A 210 5.61 11.90 -8.38
N LEU A 211 4.88 10.79 -8.29
CA LEU A 211 5.45 9.48 -7.97
C LEU A 211 6.51 9.08 -9.00
N GLN A 212 6.23 9.23 -10.30
CA GLN A 212 7.19 8.93 -11.36
C GLN A 212 8.43 9.82 -11.27
N LYS A 213 8.27 11.13 -11.03
CA LYS A 213 9.42 12.05 -10.86
C LYS A 213 10.26 11.71 -9.64
N GLY A 214 9.63 11.29 -8.56
CA GLY A 214 10.27 10.88 -7.31
C GLY A 214 10.79 9.45 -7.30
N MET A 215 10.68 8.72 -8.42
CA MET A 215 10.96 7.28 -8.48
C MET A 215 12.36 6.92 -7.99
N ASP A 216 13.37 7.75 -8.25
CA ASP A 216 14.76 7.48 -7.79
C ASP A 216 14.90 7.48 -6.27
N ARG A 217 14.00 8.18 -5.55
CA ARG A 217 13.95 8.21 -4.08
C ARG A 217 13.04 7.13 -3.49
N ILE A 218 12.27 6.45 -4.30
CA ILE A 218 11.40 5.36 -3.88
C ILE A 218 12.20 4.05 -3.90
N GLN A 219 12.16 3.31 -2.81
CA GLN A 219 12.66 1.94 -2.70
C GLN A 219 11.64 0.95 -3.24
N THR A 220 10.39 1.09 -2.79
CA THR A 220 9.27 0.24 -3.18
C THR A 220 8.02 1.10 -3.33
N LEU A 221 7.31 0.97 -4.44
CA LEU A 221 5.97 1.52 -4.64
C LEU A 221 4.98 0.37 -4.72
N THR A 222 4.13 0.26 -3.70
CA THR A 222 3.02 -0.70 -3.67
C THR A 222 1.72 0.04 -3.97
N ILE A 223 0.92 -0.49 -4.89
CA ILE A 223 -0.36 0.07 -5.33
C ILE A 223 -1.43 -1.00 -5.15
N ALA A 224 -2.37 -0.78 -4.25
CA ALA A 224 -3.50 -1.67 -4.03
C ALA A 224 -4.74 -1.15 -4.75
N ILE A 225 -5.49 -2.05 -5.36
CA ILE A 225 -6.74 -1.72 -6.05
C ILE A 225 -7.89 -1.64 -5.05
N SER A 226 -7.88 -2.49 -4.03
CA SER A 226 -8.88 -2.58 -2.95
C SER A 226 -10.34 -2.55 -3.44
N PRO A 227 -10.73 -3.44 -4.36
CA PRO A 227 -12.02 -3.35 -5.05
C PRO A 227 -13.22 -3.39 -4.08
N ASP A 228 -13.09 -4.05 -2.92
CA ASP A 228 -14.16 -4.09 -1.91
C ASP A 228 -14.45 -2.71 -1.30
N CYS A 229 -13.47 -1.82 -1.30
CA CYS A 229 -13.59 -0.45 -0.78
C CYS A 229 -14.05 0.55 -1.85
N LEU A 230 -14.14 0.15 -3.13
CA LEU A 230 -14.53 1.04 -4.23
C LEU A 230 -16.05 1.08 -4.46
N SER A 231 -16.50 2.11 -5.19
CA SER A 231 -17.88 2.21 -5.66
C SER A 231 -18.20 1.18 -6.75
N GLY A 232 -19.46 0.76 -6.82
CA GLY A 232 -19.97 -0.14 -7.87
C GLY A 232 -21.17 -0.96 -7.42
N ASN A 233 -22.04 -1.31 -8.37
CA ASN A 233 -23.23 -2.13 -8.13
C ASN A 233 -22.95 -3.65 -8.08
N GLY A 234 -21.70 -4.02 -7.93
CA GLY A 234 -21.23 -5.40 -7.81
C GLY A 234 -19.71 -5.46 -8.00
N MET A 235 -19.11 -6.61 -7.67
CA MET A 235 -17.66 -6.77 -7.65
C MET A 235 -17.00 -6.40 -8.98
N LYS A 236 -17.62 -6.78 -10.10
CA LYS A 236 -17.06 -6.47 -11.42
C LYS A 236 -16.91 -4.96 -11.63
N GLU A 237 -17.95 -4.15 -11.32
CA GLU A 237 -17.91 -2.70 -11.47
C GLU A 237 -16.88 -2.06 -10.53
N LYS A 238 -16.74 -2.59 -9.31
CA LYS A 238 -15.71 -2.15 -8.36
C LYS A 238 -14.29 -2.39 -8.90
N TRP A 239 -14.03 -3.57 -9.42
CA TRP A 239 -12.76 -3.87 -10.10
C TRP A 239 -12.52 -2.97 -11.31
N ASP A 240 -13.54 -2.77 -12.15
CA ASP A 240 -13.46 -1.90 -13.34
C ASP A 240 -13.11 -0.45 -12.92
N ASN A 241 -13.67 0.05 -11.81
CA ASN A 241 -13.34 1.37 -11.27
C ASN A 241 -11.89 1.45 -10.77
N GLY A 242 -11.40 0.42 -10.09
CA GLY A 242 -10.01 0.35 -9.65
C GLY A 242 -9.03 0.31 -10.84
N PHE A 243 -9.29 -0.54 -11.83
CA PHE A 243 -8.48 -0.59 -13.04
C PHE A 243 -8.51 0.73 -13.82
N ARG A 244 -9.65 1.42 -13.88
CA ARG A 244 -9.74 2.73 -14.50
C ARG A 244 -8.81 3.76 -13.82
N VAL A 245 -8.73 3.78 -12.48
CA VAL A 245 -7.79 4.65 -11.77
C VAL A 245 -6.35 4.22 -12.06
N LEU A 246 -6.06 2.93 -12.05
CA LEU A 246 -4.73 2.42 -12.37
C LEU A 246 -4.31 2.74 -13.82
N GLU A 247 -5.23 2.71 -14.79
CA GLU A 247 -5.00 3.14 -16.18
C GLU A 247 -4.61 4.62 -16.27
N ILE A 248 -5.31 5.50 -15.54
CA ILE A 248 -4.96 6.92 -15.46
C ILE A 248 -3.54 7.10 -14.89
N MET A 249 -3.17 6.32 -13.87
CA MET A 249 -1.83 6.36 -13.31
C MET A 249 -0.78 5.82 -14.29
N ALA A 250 -1.12 4.83 -15.09
CA ALA A 250 -0.23 4.25 -16.09
C ALA A 250 0.14 5.23 -17.20
N GLU A 251 -0.63 6.29 -17.43
CA GLU A 251 -0.24 7.35 -18.37
C GLU A 251 1.06 8.06 -17.95
N GLU A 252 1.41 8.03 -16.67
CA GLU A 252 2.58 8.74 -16.12
C GLU A 252 3.62 7.80 -15.49
N ILE A 253 3.22 6.68 -14.89
CA ILE A 253 4.13 5.71 -14.24
C ILE A 253 4.54 4.65 -15.26
N TYR A 254 5.77 4.76 -15.78
CA TYR A 254 6.27 3.92 -16.88
C TYR A 254 6.30 2.42 -16.57
N ALA A 255 6.51 2.04 -15.31
CA ALA A 255 6.45 0.63 -14.93
C ALA A 255 5.06 0.03 -15.17
N LEU A 256 3.99 0.81 -15.07
CA LEU A 256 2.62 0.34 -15.26
C LEU A 256 2.25 0.12 -16.74
N TRP A 257 3.05 0.58 -17.70
CA TRP A 257 2.79 0.33 -19.13
C TRP A 257 2.80 -1.15 -19.52
N GLU A 258 3.50 -1.96 -18.73
CA GLU A 258 3.54 -3.41 -18.95
C GLU A 258 2.53 -4.16 -18.07
N PHE A 259 1.71 -3.46 -17.29
CA PHE A 259 0.66 -4.11 -16.50
C PHE A 259 -0.41 -4.67 -17.43
N PRO A 260 -0.73 -5.98 -17.34
CA PRO A 260 -1.67 -6.61 -18.24
C PRO A 260 -3.13 -6.34 -17.83
N PHE A 261 -3.63 -5.18 -18.19
CA PHE A 261 -5.02 -4.81 -17.94
C PHE A 261 -6.00 -5.81 -18.54
N PRO A 262 -7.09 -6.18 -17.84
CA PRO A 262 -8.01 -7.23 -18.27
C PRO A 262 -8.68 -6.99 -19.62
N ASN A 263 -8.85 -5.73 -20.00
CA ASN A 263 -9.59 -5.36 -21.23
C ASN A 263 -8.67 -4.93 -22.39
N GLY A 264 -7.34 -5.10 -22.25
CA GLY A 264 -6.40 -4.80 -23.34
C GLY A 264 -6.37 -3.34 -23.78
N ILE A 265 -6.67 -2.41 -22.86
CA ILE A 265 -6.66 -0.98 -23.11
C ILE A 265 -5.28 -0.44 -22.68
N ILE A 266 -4.34 -0.45 -23.59
CA ILE A 266 -3.34 0.59 -23.92
C ILE A 266 -2.93 0.38 -25.36
#